data_1ba0b184c8d9765a4fe5cddcefe4b38d
#
_entry.id   1ba0b184c8d9765a4fe5cddcefe4b38d
#
_cell.length_a   1.000
_cell.length_b   1.000
_cell.length_c   1.000
_cell.angle_alpha   90.00
_cell.angle_beta   90.00
_cell.angle_gamma   90.00
#
_symmetry.space_group_name_H-M   'P 1'
#
loop_
_entity.id
_entity.type
_entity.pdbx_description
1 polymer ?
#
loop_
_entity_poly.entity_id
_entity_poly.type
_entity_poly.pdbx_seq_one_letter_code
_entity_poly.pdbx_strand_id
1 'polypeptide(L)'
;MNLEYPKKSAYYCVKVHCMVRFLLAFFCVAFVVNDCIGQVVVGADNERAYMTRLQSKRIALVVNQTSRKGDQHVVDALWEEGLDIGAIFAPEHGFRGDTDAGERVADASLNKIPVYSLYGSSKKPSAEQLEGIDLVVFDIQDVGVRFYTYISTMTYVMEACAELDIPVMVFDRPNPFTDVVDGPTLDPDFSSFVGLHEVPVIYGMTIGEYALMVKGEGWIKDASSLDLRIVPLQNYQRDKAYSFPVKPSPNLPNMHSIAWYPSLCFFEGTVVSVGRGTDFPFQAYGHPALSYGSFSFTPKPNGGSSRPKLNGQTCRGKDFRSLDPPKGLDLSHLYKAYHDLDGDFFLSNNFVDLLYGSDDLRIYLKQGKTVDEISAMWQEDLDVFKSIRAKYLLY
;
A
#
# COMPACT_ATOMS: atom_id res chain seq x y z
N MET A 1 -29.42 49.61 -72.09
CA MET A 1 -28.05 49.70 -71.58
C MET A 1 -28.01 48.76 -70.39
N ASN A 2 -27.67 47.47 -70.66
CA ASN A 2 -27.65 46.39 -69.65
C ASN A 2 -26.28 46.37 -69.04
N LEU A 3 -26.23 46.47 -67.72
CA LEU A 3 -24.99 46.24 -66.94
C LEU A 3 -25.11 44.87 -66.27
N GLU A 4 -24.30 43.92 -66.75
CA GLU A 4 -24.10 42.63 -66.15
C GLU A 4 -23.15 42.79 -64.94
N TYR A 5 -23.56 42.28 -63.76
CA TYR A 5 -22.66 42.11 -62.57
C TYR A 5 -22.10 40.68 -62.54
N PRO A 6 -20.82 40.49 -62.23
CA PRO A 6 -20.19 39.18 -62.31
C PRO A 6 -20.51 38.34 -61.06
N LYS A 7 -20.87 37.07 -61.30
CA LYS A 7 -21.06 36.01 -60.29
C LYS A 7 -19.72 35.58 -59.67
N LYS A 8 -19.26 36.26 -58.63
CA LYS A 8 -18.06 35.84 -57.82
C LYS A 8 -18.36 35.39 -56.37
N SER A 9 -19.64 35.34 -56.01
CA SER A 9 -20.01 35.06 -54.56
C SER A 9 -20.15 33.58 -54.26
N ALA A 10 -20.35 32.69 -55.18
CA ALA A 10 -20.61 31.28 -54.89
C ALA A 10 -19.34 30.43 -54.60
N TYR A 11 -18.18 30.85 -55.14
CA TYR A 11 -16.93 30.10 -55.02
C TYR A 11 -16.26 30.25 -53.62
N TYR A 12 -16.49 31.38 -52.97
CA TYR A 12 -15.94 31.62 -51.62
C TYR A 12 -16.73 30.89 -50.53
N CYS A 13 -18.03 30.71 -50.69
CA CYS A 13 -18.87 30.05 -49.70
C CYS A 13 -18.60 28.53 -49.61
N VAL A 14 -18.31 27.88 -50.73
CA VAL A 14 -17.99 26.43 -50.76
C VAL A 14 -16.62 26.13 -50.21
N LYS A 15 -15.59 26.99 -50.44
CA LYS A 15 -14.25 26.79 -49.87
C LYS A 15 -14.19 27.00 -48.37
N VAL A 16 -14.94 27.98 -47.82
CA VAL A 16 -15.00 28.22 -46.36
C VAL A 16 -15.75 27.09 -45.65
N HIS A 17 -16.85 26.55 -46.23
CA HIS A 17 -17.57 25.42 -45.67
C HIS A 17 -16.76 24.10 -45.67
N CYS A 18 -15.96 23.86 -46.71
CA CYS A 18 -15.05 22.70 -46.72
C CYS A 18 -13.91 22.83 -45.71
N MET A 19 -13.31 24.03 -45.57
CA MET A 19 -12.22 24.28 -44.63
C MET A 19 -12.67 24.19 -43.16
N VAL A 20 -13.88 24.71 -42.87
CA VAL A 20 -14.46 24.60 -41.50
C VAL A 20 -14.84 23.15 -41.15
N ARG A 21 -15.33 22.36 -42.12
CA ARG A 21 -15.60 20.93 -41.91
C ARG A 21 -14.32 20.11 -41.74
N PHE A 22 -13.24 20.44 -42.44
CA PHE A 22 -11.93 19.80 -42.25
C PHE A 22 -11.29 20.18 -40.91
N LEU A 23 -11.39 21.43 -40.47
CA LEU A 23 -10.91 21.88 -39.15
C LEU A 23 -11.72 21.29 -38.01
N LEU A 24 -13.05 21.18 -38.14
CA LEU A 24 -13.90 20.51 -37.14
C LEU A 24 -13.64 19.00 -37.08
N ALA A 25 -13.40 18.32 -38.20
CA ALA A 25 -13.02 16.91 -38.21
C ALA A 25 -11.62 16.69 -37.60
N PHE A 26 -10.67 17.59 -37.83
CA PHE A 26 -9.34 17.52 -37.21
C PHE A 26 -9.37 17.83 -35.73
N PHE A 27 -10.23 18.72 -35.24
CA PHE A 27 -10.44 19.01 -33.85
C PHE A 27 -11.17 17.85 -33.13
N CYS A 28 -12.14 17.18 -33.75
CA CYS A 28 -12.77 15.98 -33.18
C CYS A 28 -11.81 14.78 -33.11
N VAL A 29 -10.91 14.61 -34.10
CA VAL A 29 -9.89 13.55 -34.06
C VAL A 29 -8.80 13.85 -33.02
N ALA A 30 -8.44 15.12 -32.81
CA ALA A 30 -7.47 15.52 -31.80
C ALA A 30 -8.02 15.36 -30.35
N PHE A 31 -9.36 15.45 -30.17
CA PHE A 31 -9.97 15.22 -28.82
C PHE A 31 -10.24 13.76 -28.52
N VAL A 32 -10.21 12.84 -29.48
CA VAL A 32 -10.46 11.40 -29.28
C VAL A 32 -9.16 10.60 -29.00
N VAL A 33 -7.98 11.21 -29.18
CA VAL A 33 -6.69 10.50 -28.98
C VAL A 33 -6.16 10.61 -27.55
N ASN A 34 -6.84 11.34 -26.66
CA ASN A 34 -6.25 11.66 -25.36
C ASN A 34 -6.70 10.81 -24.17
N ASP A 35 -7.53 9.78 -24.34
CA ASP A 35 -8.00 8.97 -23.18
C ASP A 35 -8.14 7.46 -23.46
N CYS A 36 -7.32 6.89 -24.33
CA CYS A 36 -7.20 5.42 -24.38
C CYS A 36 -5.97 4.93 -23.62
N ILE A 37 -5.75 5.42 -22.40
CA ILE A 37 -4.92 4.66 -21.45
C ILE A 37 -5.80 3.49 -21.02
N GLY A 38 -5.41 2.28 -21.45
CA GLY A 38 -6.13 1.06 -21.07
C GLY A 38 -6.21 0.95 -19.53
N GLN A 39 -7.26 0.31 -19.03
CA GLN A 39 -7.37 0.01 -17.61
C GLN A 39 -6.07 -0.64 -17.09
N VAL A 40 -5.65 -0.28 -15.88
CA VAL A 40 -4.48 -0.91 -15.25
C VAL A 40 -4.73 -2.41 -15.11
N VAL A 41 -3.80 -3.22 -15.61
CA VAL A 41 -3.79 -4.67 -15.48
C VAL A 41 -2.82 -5.02 -14.36
N VAL A 42 -3.29 -5.61 -13.28
CA VAL A 42 -2.43 -6.06 -12.16
C VAL A 42 -1.66 -7.33 -12.54
N GLY A 43 -0.57 -7.65 -11.83
CA GLY A 43 0.26 -8.81 -12.13
C GLY A 43 -0.54 -10.10 -12.24
N ALA A 44 -1.51 -10.33 -11.36
CA ALA A 44 -2.39 -11.51 -11.38
C ALA A 44 -3.22 -11.64 -12.68
N ASP A 45 -3.60 -10.51 -13.30
CA ASP A 45 -4.35 -10.50 -14.56
C ASP A 45 -3.44 -10.59 -15.80
N ASN A 46 -2.13 -10.42 -15.63
CA ASN A 46 -1.14 -10.54 -16.71
C ASN A 46 -0.71 -12.01 -16.93
N GLU A 47 -1.67 -12.87 -17.16
CA GLU A 47 -1.55 -14.33 -17.22
C GLU A 47 -0.47 -14.83 -18.19
N ARG A 48 -0.34 -14.17 -19.34
CA ARG A 48 0.67 -14.51 -20.35
C ARG A 48 2.11 -14.42 -19.84
N ALA A 49 2.35 -13.60 -18.81
CA ALA A 49 3.67 -13.39 -18.26
C ALA A 49 4.10 -14.52 -17.30
N TYR A 50 3.17 -15.29 -16.75
CA TYR A 50 3.49 -16.27 -15.70
C TYR A 50 2.98 -17.68 -15.95
N MET A 51 1.88 -17.90 -16.67
CA MET A 51 1.20 -19.19 -16.73
C MET A 51 2.12 -20.35 -17.18
N THR A 52 2.88 -20.15 -18.24
CA THR A 52 3.83 -21.19 -18.74
C THR A 52 4.87 -21.59 -17.69
N ARG A 53 5.18 -20.68 -16.75
CA ARG A 53 6.19 -20.94 -15.69
C ARG A 53 5.59 -21.66 -14.50
N LEU A 54 4.27 -21.53 -14.27
CA LEU A 54 3.57 -22.21 -13.19
C LEU A 54 3.13 -23.61 -13.57
N GLN A 55 2.91 -23.86 -14.87
CA GLN A 55 2.56 -25.19 -15.37
C GLN A 55 3.65 -26.21 -15.02
N SER A 56 3.25 -27.41 -14.61
CA SER A 56 4.12 -28.52 -14.18
C SER A 56 4.96 -28.25 -12.92
N LYS A 57 4.60 -27.23 -12.13
CA LYS A 57 5.21 -26.91 -10.84
C LYS A 57 4.22 -27.07 -9.71
N ARG A 58 4.73 -27.56 -8.58
CA ARG A 58 4.00 -27.50 -7.31
C ARG A 58 4.27 -26.16 -6.68
N ILE A 59 3.24 -25.31 -6.61
CA ILE A 59 3.39 -23.91 -6.18
C ILE A 59 2.87 -23.70 -4.76
N ALA A 60 3.46 -22.74 -4.05
CA ALA A 60 2.86 -22.17 -2.86
C ALA A 60 2.42 -20.72 -3.13
N LEU A 61 1.33 -20.30 -2.49
CA LEU A 61 0.73 -18.98 -2.67
C LEU A 61 0.78 -18.19 -1.37
N VAL A 62 1.37 -16.99 -1.38
CA VAL A 62 1.32 -16.04 -0.27
C VAL A 62 0.27 -14.98 -0.60
N VAL A 63 -0.88 -15.06 0.03
CA VAL A 63 -2.12 -14.40 -0.41
C VAL A 63 -3.02 -13.99 0.75
N ASN A 64 -3.89 -13.01 0.49
CA ASN A 64 -4.99 -12.63 1.37
C ASN A 64 -6.25 -12.25 0.56
N GLN A 65 -7.26 -11.62 1.17
CA GLN A 65 -8.50 -11.22 0.50
C GLN A 65 -8.29 -10.28 -0.71
N THR A 66 -7.16 -9.59 -0.79
CA THR A 66 -6.85 -8.67 -1.89
C THR A 66 -6.27 -9.35 -3.11
N SER A 67 -5.88 -10.61 -2.99
CA SER A 67 -5.28 -11.43 -4.05
C SER A 67 -6.33 -11.84 -5.07
N ARG A 68 -6.56 -10.95 -6.04
CA ARG A 68 -7.64 -11.11 -7.03
C ARG A 68 -7.08 -11.20 -8.44
N LYS A 69 -7.66 -12.11 -9.24
CA LYS A 69 -7.56 -12.20 -10.70
C LYS A 69 -8.96 -11.90 -11.24
N GLY A 70 -9.14 -10.72 -11.82
CA GLY A 70 -10.49 -10.21 -12.10
C GLY A 70 -11.36 -10.16 -10.83
N ASP A 71 -12.55 -10.74 -10.92
CA ASP A 71 -13.50 -10.82 -9.80
C ASP A 71 -13.33 -12.06 -8.92
N GLN A 72 -12.37 -12.94 -9.24
CA GLN A 72 -12.14 -14.19 -8.51
C GLN A 72 -10.91 -14.08 -7.60
N HIS A 73 -10.88 -14.82 -6.50
CA HIS A 73 -9.68 -14.94 -5.69
C HIS A 73 -8.62 -15.73 -6.46
N VAL A 74 -7.36 -15.29 -6.42
CA VAL A 74 -6.28 -15.90 -7.22
C VAL A 74 -6.09 -17.39 -6.95
N VAL A 75 -6.30 -17.86 -5.72
CA VAL A 75 -6.24 -19.28 -5.36
C VAL A 75 -7.28 -20.07 -6.14
N ASP A 76 -8.52 -19.59 -6.17
CA ASP A 76 -9.63 -20.27 -6.83
C ASP A 76 -9.39 -20.28 -8.36
N ALA A 77 -8.97 -19.14 -8.93
CA ALA A 77 -8.66 -19.03 -10.36
C ALA A 77 -7.53 -19.98 -10.79
N LEU A 78 -6.41 -20.01 -10.06
CA LEU A 78 -5.28 -20.89 -10.39
C LEU A 78 -5.61 -22.38 -10.16
N TRP A 79 -6.45 -22.68 -9.17
CA TRP A 79 -6.95 -24.04 -8.95
C TRP A 79 -7.84 -24.53 -10.10
N GLU A 80 -8.77 -23.70 -10.58
CA GLU A 80 -9.65 -24.03 -11.73
C GLU A 80 -8.87 -24.19 -13.03
N GLU A 81 -7.72 -23.51 -13.18
CA GLU A 81 -6.78 -23.67 -14.28
C GLU A 81 -5.94 -24.95 -14.17
N GLY A 82 -6.13 -25.75 -13.11
CA GLY A 82 -5.48 -27.05 -12.93
C GLY A 82 -4.05 -27.00 -12.42
N LEU A 83 -3.62 -25.89 -11.78
CA LEU A 83 -2.30 -25.80 -11.18
C LEU A 83 -2.21 -26.61 -9.87
N ASP A 84 -1.06 -27.22 -9.61
CA ASP A 84 -0.76 -27.94 -8.37
C ASP A 84 -0.40 -26.95 -7.25
N ILE A 85 -1.39 -26.60 -6.41
CA ILE A 85 -1.19 -25.73 -5.26
C ILE A 85 -0.88 -26.60 -4.04
N GLY A 86 0.38 -26.58 -3.61
CA GLY A 86 0.88 -27.39 -2.50
C GLY A 86 0.67 -26.77 -1.12
N ALA A 87 0.68 -25.42 -1.02
CA ALA A 87 0.49 -24.71 0.24
C ALA A 87 -0.05 -23.29 0.00
N ILE A 88 -0.74 -22.75 1.01
CA ILE A 88 -1.17 -21.35 1.08
C ILE A 88 -0.57 -20.73 2.35
N PHE A 89 0.02 -19.55 2.24
CA PHE A 89 0.52 -18.77 3.35
C PHE A 89 -0.30 -17.49 3.50
N ALA A 90 -0.86 -17.27 4.68
CA ALA A 90 -1.73 -16.14 5.00
C ALA A 90 -1.00 -15.16 5.93
N PRO A 91 -0.89 -13.86 5.55
CA PRO A 91 -0.30 -12.83 6.41
C PRO A 91 -1.27 -12.40 7.53
N GLU A 92 -0.98 -11.26 8.17
CA GLU A 92 -1.90 -10.58 9.07
C GLU A 92 -3.29 -10.44 8.44
N HIS A 93 -4.34 -10.53 9.25
CA HIS A 93 -5.76 -10.59 8.86
C HIS A 93 -6.20 -11.92 8.22
N GLY A 94 -5.29 -12.86 7.96
CA GLY A 94 -5.63 -14.18 7.44
C GLY A 94 -5.95 -14.22 5.95
N PHE A 95 -6.23 -15.43 5.46
CA PHE A 95 -6.47 -15.71 4.04
C PHE A 95 -7.73 -14.98 3.48
N ARG A 96 -8.79 -14.84 4.28
CA ARG A 96 -10.04 -14.18 3.87
C ARG A 96 -10.17 -12.74 4.39
N GLY A 97 -9.22 -12.26 5.19
CA GLY A 97 -9.18 -10.88 5.67
C GLY A 97 -10.21 -10.54 6.76
N ASP A 98 -10.62 -11.52 7.53
CA ASP A 98 -11.66 -11.42 8.56
C ASP A 98 -11.12 -11.43 10.00
N THR A 99 -9.81 -11.55 10.17
CA THR A 99 -9.16 -11.53 11.49
C THR A 99 -8.77 -10.10 11.86
N ASP A 100 -8.99 -9.71 13.11
CA ASP A 100 -8.62 -8.39 13.65
C ASP A 100 -7.11 -8.14 13.58
N ALA A 101 -6.72 -6.86 13.46
CA ALA A 101 -5.32 -6.47 13.49
C ALA A 101 -4.67 -6.86 14.84
N GLY A 102 -3.50 -7.52 14.77
CA GLY A 102 -2.80 -8.02 15.95
C GLY A 102 -3.32 -9.34 16.52
N GLU A 103 -4.40 -9.91 15.98
CA GLU A 103 -4.89 -11.21 16.40
C GLU A 103 -4.17 -12.37 15.71
N ARG A 104 -4.08 -13.50 16.43
CA ARG A 104 -3.41 -14.69 15.91
C ARG A 104 -4.25 -15.34 14.80
N VAL A 105 -3.67 -15.46 13.62
CA VAL A 105 -4.24 -16.26 12.52
C VAL A 105 -3.87 -17.73 12.76
N ALA A 106 -4.87 -18.62 12.80
CA ALA A 106 -4.66 -20.05 12.97
C ALA A 106 -4.40 -20.73 11.63
N ASP A 107 -3.61 -21.81 11.65
CA ASP A 107 -3.47 -22.70 10.51
C ASP A 107 -4.81 -23.39 10.19
N ALA A 108 -5.07 -23.63 8.91
CA ALA A 108 -6.31 -24.17 8.39
C ALA A 108 -6.06 -25.08 7.17
N SER A 109 -7.10 -25.51 6.51
CA SER A 109 -7.01 -26.19 5.21
C SER A 109 -8.13 -25.77 4.27
N LEU A 110 -7.82 -25.62 2.99
CA LEU A 110 -8.76 -25.34 1.90
C LEU A 110 -8.65 -26.47 0.87
N ASN A 111 -9.71 -27.25 0.66
CA ASN A 111 -9.71 -28.36 -0.30
C ASN A 111 -8.51 -29.33 -0.12
N LYS A 112 -8.10 -29.61 1.12
CA LYS A 112 -6.92 -30.39 1.52
C LYS A 112 -5.57 -29.67 1.30
N ILE A 113 -5.55 -28.44 0.81
CA ILE A 113 -4.34 -27.62 0.73
C ILE A 113 -4.11 -27.03 2.13
N PRO A 114 -2.92 -27.22 2.73
CA PRO A 114 -2.60 -26.58 4.01
C PRO A 114 -2.55 -25.06 3.88
N VAL A 115 -3.13 -24.36 4.85
CA VAL A 115 -3.07 -22.90 4.99
C VAL A 115 -2.28 -22.57 6.25
N TYR A 116 -1.11 -22.00 6.09
CA TYR A 116 -0.21 -21.63 7.18
C TYR A 116 -0.30 -20.13 7.46
N SER A 117 -0.29 -19.78 8.74
CA SER A 117 -0.23 -18.38 9.16
C SER A 117 1.20 -17.87 9.18
N LEU A 118 1.44 -16.72 8.56
CA LEU A 118 2.68 -15.93 8.66
C LEU A 118 2.53 -14.75 9.62
N TYR A 119 1.68 -14.89 10.63
CA TYR A 119 1.44 -13.85 11.64
C TYR A 119 1.39 -14.43 13.06
N GLY A 120 1.93 -13.68 14.01
CA GLY A 120 2.02 -14.09 15.41
C GLY A 120 3.35 -14.76 15.74
N SER A 121 3.33 -16.04 16.07
CA SER A 121 4.53 -16.77 16.51
C SER A 121 5.50 -17.12 15.39
N SER A 122 5.01 -17.32 14.17
CA SER A 122 5.84 -17.56 12.98
C SER A 122 5.54 -16.51 11.92
N LYS A 123 6.57 -15.80 11.45
CA LYS A 123 6.47 -14.77 10.41
C LYS A 123 7.18 -15.18 9.12
N LYS A 124 8.02 -16.20 9.21
CA LYS A 124 8.82 -16.78 8.12
C LYS A 124 8.36 -18.21 7.88
N PRO A 125 8.12 -18.64 6.62
CA PRO A 125 7.86 -20.03 6.31
C PRO A 125 8.99 -20.93 6.79
N SER A 126 8.67 -22.10 7.34
CA SER A 126 9.67 -23.10 7.70
C SER A 126 10.04 -23.99 6.50
N ALA A 127 11.18 -24.66 6.59
CA ALA A 127 11.62 -25.61 5.56
C ALA A 127 10.59 -26.73 5.35
N GLU A 128 9.96 -27.22 6.43
CA GLU A 128 8.93 -28.28 6.37
C GLU A 128 7.66 -27.78 5.65
N GLN A 129 7.29 -26.52 5.84
CA GLN A 129 6.13 -25.93 5.15
C GLN A 129 6.38 -25.70 3.65
N LEU A 130 7.64 -25.61 3.25
CA LEU A 130 8.06 -25.43 1.86
C LEU A 130 8.56 -26.73 1.21
N GLU A 131 8.48 -27.88 1.90
CA GLU A 131 8.91 -29.16 1.37
C GLU A 131 8.12 -29.55 0.10
N GLY A 132 8.84 -29.86 -0.98
CA GLY A 132 8.27 -30.22 -2.27
C GLY A 132 7.62 -29.06 -3.04
N ILE A 133 7.85 -27.81 -2.64
CA ILE A 133 7.41 -26.61 -3.38
C ILE A 133 8.49 -26.23 -4.40
N ASP A 134 8.10 -26.08 -5.67
CA ASP A 134 8.99 -25.71 -6.77
C ASP A 134 9.05 -24.20 -7.02
N LEU A 135 8.08 -23.43 -6.53
CA LEU A 135 7.98 -21.97 -6.72
C LEU A 135 6.97 -21.37 -5.74
N VAL A 136 7.31 -20.20 -5.18
CA VAL A 136 6.40 -19.42 -4.34
C VAL A 136 5.90 -18.21 -5.12
N VAL A 137 4.58 -18.01 -5.16
CA VAL A 137 3.92 -16.82 -5.71
C VAL A 137 3.49 -15.91 -4.57
N PHE A 138 3.88 -14.64 -4.61
CA PHE A 138 3.42 -13.62 -3.70
C PHE A 138 2.44 -12.68 -4.43
N ASP A 139 1.22 -12.57 -3.92
CA ASP A 139 0.17 -11.71 -4.50
C ASP A 139 -0.65 -11.05 -3.39
N ILE A 140 -0.24 -9.87 -2.95
CA ILE A 140 -0.92 -9.10 -1.89
C ILE A 140 -0.90 -7.61 -2.24
N GLN A 141 -2.02 -6.91 -2.04
CA GLN A 141 -2.11 -5.47 -2.18
C GLN A 141 -1.50 -4.78 -0.97
N ASP A 142 -0.39 -4.07 -1.18
CA ASP A 142 0.23 -3.20 -0.19
C ASP A 142 -0.34 -1.77 -0.27
N VAL A 143 -0.13 -0.96 0.79
CA VAL A 143 -0.59 0.43 0.85
C VAL A 143 0.54 1.47 0.76
N GLY A 144 1.78 1.04 0.56
CA GLY A 144 2.91 1.93 0.30
C GLY A 144 3.49 2.64 1.52
N VAL A 145 3.28 2.09 2.71
CA VAL A 145 3.73 2.69 3.97
C VAL A 145 4.53 1.66 4.77
N ARG A 146 5.73 2.03 5.26
CA ARG A 146 6.70 1.13 5.90
C ARG A 146 6.11 0.24 6.99
N PHE A 147 5.27 0.79 7.85
CA PHE A 147 4.69 0.06 8.98
C PHE A 147 3.46 -0.79 8.61
N TYR A 148 3.06 -0.85 7.33
CA TYR A 148 2.08 -1.80 6.84
C TYR A 148 2.78 -3.12 6.50
N THR A 149 2.52 -4.17 7.25
CA THR A 149 3.42 -5.31 7.44
C THR A 149 3.59 -6.27 6.27
N TYR A 150 2.91 -6.06 5.14
CA TYR A 150 2.99 -7.00 4.00
C TYR A 150 4.35 -6.98 3.30
N ILE A 151 5.06 -5.84 3.29
CA ILE A 151 6.45 -5.79 2.81
C ILE A 151 7.38 -6.60 3.72
N SER A 152 7.12 -6.63 5.03
CA SER A 152 7.88 -7.45 5.99
C SER A 152 7.59 -8.93 5.80
N THR A 153 6.32 -9.31 5.59
CA THR A 153 5.94 -10.68 5.25
C THR A 153 6.63 -11.13 3.96
N MET A 154 6.63 -10.29 2.90
CA MET A 154 7.32 -10.59 1.64
C MET A 154 8.81 -10.82 1.86
N THR A 155 9.46 -9.97 2.63
CA THR A 155 10.89 -10.11 2.95
C THR A 155 11.21 -11.45 3.59
N TYR A 156 10.44 -11.87 4.60
CA TYR A 156 10.66 -13.16 5.25
C TYR A 156 10.36 -14.36 4.34
N VAL A 157 9.38 -14.25 3.44
CA VAL A 157 9.12 -15.27 2.42
C VAL A 157 10.30 -15.35 1.45
N MET A 158 10.80 -14.22 0.95
CA MET A 158 11.95 -14.17 0.04
C MET A 158 13.20 -14.75 0.71
N GLU A 159 13.42 -14.45 1.99
CA GLU A 159 14.55 -15.00 2.74
C GLU A 159 14.45 -16.53 2.91
N ALA A 160 13.27 -17.04 3.31
CA ALA A 160 13.05 -18.49 3.42
C ALA A 160 13.29 -19.21 2.08
N CYS A 161 12.83 -18.61 0.99
CA CYS A 161 13.00 -19.16 -0.36
C CYS A 161 14.46 -19.10 -0.83
N ALA A 162 15.19 -18.02 -0.52
CA ALA A 162 16.62 -17.90 -0.83
C ALA A 162 17.45 -18.97 -0.10
N GLU A 163 17.15 -19.25 1.16
CA GLU A 163 17.83 -20.28 1.96
C GLU A 163 17.59 -21.72 1.44
N LEU A 164 16.53 -21.93 0.66
CA LEU A 164 16.11 -23.24 0.13
C LEU A 164 16.21 -23.35 -1.38
N ASP A 165 16.81 -22.38 -2.07
CA ASP A 165 16.92 -22.29 -3.52
C ASP A 165 15.55 -22.40 -4.25
N ILE A 166 14.46 -21.93 -3.61
CA ILE A 166 13.12 -21.90 -4.18
C ILE A 166 12.90 -20.55 -4.89
N PRO A 167 12.53 -20.52 -6.18
CA PRO A 167 12.17 -19.30 -6.89
C PRO A 167 10.97 -18.57 -6.27
N VAL A 168 10.99 -17.23 -6.29
CA VAL A 168 9.87 -16.38 -5.89
C VAL A 168 9.35 -15.59 -7.08
N MET A 169 8.04 -15.57 -7.27
CA MET A 169 7.36 -14.76 -8.26
C MET A 169 6.40 -13.79 -7.56
N VAL A 170 6.57 -12.48 -7.78
CA VAL A 170 5.70 -11.44 -7.22
C VAL A 170 4.76 -10.97 -8.32
N PHE A 171 3.46 -11.10 -8.08
CA PHE A 171 2.43 -10.46 -8.89
C PHE A 171 2.31 -9.01 -8.44
N ASP A 172 2.81 -8.08 -9.27
CA ASP A 172 2.88 -6.69 -8.88
C ASP A 172 1.49 -6.04 -8.82
N ARG A 173 1.35 -5.08 -7.88
CA ARG A 173 0.10 -4.34 -7.64
C ARG A 173 0.38 -2.86 -7.48
N PRO A 174 -0.55 -1.97 -7.93
CA PRO A 174 -0.39 -0.53 -7.76
C PRO A 174 -0.25 -0.13 -6.30
N ASN A 175 0.59 0.88 -6.05
CA ASN A 175 0.71 1.53 -4.75
C ASN A 175 0.11 2.94 -4.84
N PRO A 176 -0.72 3.38 -3.86
CA PRO A 176 -1.35 4.71 -3.89
C PRO A 176 -0.37 5.88 -3.72
N PHE A 177 0.86 5.63 -3.28
CA PHE A 177 1.88 6.64 -3.01
C PHE A 177 3.13 6.51 -3.89
N THR A 178 3.04 5.94 -5.09
CA THR A 178 4.23 5.69 -5.93
C THR A 178 4.97 6.95 -6.40
N ASP A 179 4.30 8.09 -6.41
CA ASP A 179 4.87 9.41 -6.73
C ASP A 179 5.37 10.17 -5.49
N VAL A 180 5.23 9.59 -4.29
CA VAL A 180 5.58 10.21 -3.01
C VAL A 180 6.69 9.42 -2.31
N VAL A 181 7.71 10.13 -1.84
CA VAL A 181 8.76 9.61 -0.94
C VAL A 181 8.88 10.61 0.21
N ASP A 182 8.48 10.20 1.43
CA ASP A 182 8.42 11.13 2.56
C ASP A 182 8.47 10.43 3.93
N GLY A 183 8.85 11.22 4.93
CA GLY A 183 8.99 10.79 6.32
C GLY A 183 10.37 10.23 6.65
N PRO A 184 10.65 9.99 7.94
CA PRO A 184 11.96 9.51 8.40
C PRO A 184 12.28 8.12 7.86
N THR A 185 13.53 7.91 7.49
CA THR A 185 14.10 6.61 7.18
C THR A 185 14.28 5.80 8.46
N LEU A 186 14.11 4.48 8.40
CA LEU A 186 14.30 3.60 9.54
C LEU A 186 15.77 3.57 9.96
N ASP A 187 16.02 3.82 11.25
CA ASP A 187 17.28 3.48 11.90
C ASP A 187 17.31 1.96 12.17
N PRO A 188 18.35 1.23 11.71
CA PRO A 188 18.48 -0.22 11.91
C PRO A 188 18.30 -0.70 13.35
N ASP A 189 18.66 0.11 14.36
CA ASP A 189 18.48 -0.20 15.78
C ASP A 189 17.00 -0.32 16.19
N PHE A 190 16.08 0.23 15.39
CA PHE A 190 14.63 0.15 15.58
C PHE A 190 13.96 -0.87 14.64
N SER A 191 14.74 -1.71 13.97
CA SER A 191 14.20 -2.74 13.09
C SER A 191 13.22 -3.67 13.80
N SER A 192 12.07 -3.88 13.17
CA SER A 192 10.98 -4.69 13.71
C SER A 192 10.06 -5.16 12.60
N PHE A 193 9.01 -5.93 12.93
CA PHE A 193 8.03 -6.35 11.93
C PHE A 193 7.25 -5.19 11.28
N VAL A 194 7.14 -4.02 11.94
CA VAL A 194 6.55 -2.81 11.38
C VAL A 194 7.57 -1.92 10.63
N GLY A 195 8.78 -2.43 10.40
CA GLY A 195 9.85 -1.77 9.65
C GLY A 195 11.11 -2.59 9.69
N LEU A 196 11.45 -3.30 8.60
CA LEU A 196 12.63 -4.17 8.53
C LEU A 196 13.85 -3.47 7.94
N HIS A 197 13.66 -2.55 7.00
CA HIS A 197 14.70 -2.01 6.15
C HIS A 197 14.76 -0.49 6.22
N GLU A 198 15.93 0.06 5.89
CA GLU A 198 16.24 1.49 5.89
C GLU A 198 15.50 2.23 4.76
N VAL A 199 14.18 2.29 4.87
CA VAL A 199 13.30 3.00 3.95
C VAL A 199 12.48 4.05 4.69
N PRO A 200 12.07 5.14 4.02
CA PRO A 200 11.22 6.16 4.63
C PRO A 200 9.81 5.63 4.91
N VAL A 201 9.03 6.37 5.70
CA VAL A 201 7.64 6.02 6.03
C VAL A 201 6.82 5.79 4.77
N ILE A 202 6.90 6.70 3.79
CA ILE A 202 6.29 6.55 2.47
C ILE A 202 7.43 6.31 1.48
N TYR A 203 7.56 5.10 0.97
CA TYR A 203 8.73 4.70 0.18
C TYR A 203 8.54 4.80 -1.34
N GLY A 204 7.32 5.05 -1.83
CA GLY A 204 7.06 5.38 -3.23
C GLY A 204 7.37 4.29 -4.25
N MET A 205 7.12 3.02 -3.94
CA MET A 205 7.41 1.88 -4.81
C MET A 205 6.23 0.91 -4.83
N THR A 206 6.02 0.21 -5.96
CA THR A 206 5.13 -0.95 -5.97
C THR A 206 5.73 -2.11 -5.16
N ILE A 207 4.91 -3.11 -4.82
CA ILE A 207 5.41 -4.28 -4.08
C ILE A 207 6.47 -5.06 -4.86
N GLY A 208 6.34 -5.12 -6.19
CA GLY A 208 7.33 -5.75 -7.07
C GLY A 208 8.66 -4.99 -7.10
N GLU A 209 8.61 -3.67 -7.18
CA GLU A 209 9.82 -2.81 -7.12
C GLU A 209 10.50 -2.92 -5.77
N TYR A 210 9.73 -2.98 -4.68
CA TYR A 210 10.26 -3.18 -3.34
C TYR A 210 10.96 -4.54 -3.20
N ALA A 211 10.39 -5.61 -3.77
CA ALA A 211 11.03 -6.92 -3.81
C ALA A 211 12.37 -6.90 -4.54
N LEU A 212 12.45 -6.20 -5.69
CA LEU A 212 13.71 -6.00 -6.41
C LEU A 212 14.75 -5.28 -5.56
N MET A 213 14.35 -4.26 -4.80
CA MET A 213 15.23 -3.51 -3.91
C MET A 213 15.73 -4.41 -2.76
N VAL A 214 14.85 -5.16 -2.09
CA VAL A 214 15.22 -6.12 -1.02
C VAL A 214 16.31 -7.07 -1.50
N LYS A 215 16.15 -7.65 -2.71
CA LYS A 215 17.15 -8.53 -3.30
C LYS A 215 18.41 -7.77 -3.70
N GLY A 216 18.25 -6.63 -4.37
CA GLY A 216 19.36 -5.89 -4.98
C GLY A 216 20.30 -5.22 -3.97
N GLU A 217 19.75 -4.74 -2.85
CA GLU A 217 20.54 -4.18 -1.74
C GLU A 217 21.04 -5.27 -0.77
N GLY A 218 20.68 -6.55 -1.00
CA GLY A 218 21.16 -7.67 -0.17
C GLY A 218 20.57 -7.70 1.24
N TRP A 219 19.33 -7.23 1.42
CA TRP A 219 18.69 -7.11 2.73
C TRP A 219 18.19 -8.41 3.35
N ILE A 220 18.29 -9.51 2.63
CA ILE A 220 18.01 -10.87 3.11
C ILE A 220 19.24 -11.75 3.00
N LYS A 221 19.31 -12.76 3.84
CA LYS A 221 20.33 -13.78 3.73
C LYS A 221 20.23 -14.50 2.37
N ASP A 222 21.38 -14.79 1.77
CA ASP A 222 21.48 -15.46 0.46
C ASP A 222 20.73 -14.74 -0.68
N ALA A 223 20.55 -13.41 -0.60
CA ALA A 223 19.84 -12.60 -1.58
C ALA A 223 20.29 -12.82 -3.03
N SER A 224 21.60 -13.02 -3.25
CA SER A 224 22.19 -13.21 -4.58
C SER A 224 21.74 -14.50 -5.26
N SER A 225 21.44 -15.56 -4.50
CA SER A 225 20.98 -16.86 -5.04
C SER A 225 19.50 -16.88 -5.39
N LEU A 226 18.68 -15.99 -4.83
CA LEU A 226 17.24 -15.98 -5.05
C LEU A 226 16.88 -15.75 -6.53
N ASP A 227 16.21 -16.69 -7.19
CA ASP A 227 15.52 -16.44 -8.49
C ASP A 227 14.24 -15.66 -8.22
N LEU A 228 14.32 -14.32 -8.28
CA LEU A 228 13.18 -13.42 -8.10
C LEU A 228 12.67 -12.95 -9.45
N ARG A 229 11.36 -13.06 -9.65
CA ARG A 229 10.65 -12.61 -10.85
C ARG A 229 9.47 -11.73 -10.50
N ILE A 230 9.34 -10.60 -11.19
CA ILE A 230 8.19 -9.72 -11.07
C ILE A 230 7.30 -9.92 -12.30
N VAL A 231 6.02 -10.17 -12.05
CA VAL A 231 4.97 -10.10 -13.09
C VAL A 231 4.46 -8.67 -13.09
N PRO A 232 4.83 -7.87 -14.11
CA PRO A 232 4.63 -6.42 -14.05
C PRO A 232 3.17 -6.03 -14.29
N LEU A 233 2.84 -4.83 -13.82
CA LEU A 233 1.62 -4.11 -14.19
C LEU A 233 1.64 -3.75 -15.68
N GLN A 234 0.45 -3.64 -16.28
CA GLN A 234 0.31 -3.05 -17.61
C GLN A 234 -0.55 -1.78 -17.53
N ASN A 235 -0.29 -0.82 -18.39
CA ASN A 235 -0.98 0.47 -18.46
C ASN A 235 -0.92 1.28 -17.16
N TYR A 236 0.02 0.98 -16.28
CA TYR A 236 0.21 1.69 -15.01
C TYR A 236 1.08 2.92 -15.20
N GLN A 237 0.71 4.00 -14.53
CA GLN A 237 1.48 5.24 -14.43
C GLN A 237 1.50 5.69 -12.97
N ARG A 238 2.67 6.10 -12.47
CA ARG A 238 2.89 6.46 -11.07
C ARG A 238 2.01 7.59 -10.57
N ASP A 239 1.75 8.58 -11.44
CA ASP A 239 0.98 9.79 -11.15
C ASP A 239 -0.53 9.61 -11.30
N LYS A 240 -0.99 8.41 -11.66
CA LYS A 240 -2.42 8.13 -11.84
C LYS A 240 -3.01 7.45 -10.62
N ALA A 241 -4.12 7.99 -10.16
CA ALA A 241 -4.87 7.40 -9.05
C ALA A 241 -5.36 5.99 -9.42
N TYR A 242 -5.20 5.07 -8.48
CA TYR A 242 -5.74 3.71 -8.57
C TYR A 242 -6.60 3.43 -7.34
N SER A 243 -7.81 2.97 -7.56
CA SER A 243 -8.74 2.59 -6.49
C SER A 243 -8.68 1.08 -6.26
N PHE A 244 -8.50 0.67 -5.04
CA PHE A 244 -8.46 -0.74 -4.68
C PHE A 244 -9.85 -1.37 -4.81
N PRO A 245 -9.99 -2.50 -5.54
CA PRO A 245 -11.26 -3.19 -5.65
C PRO A 245 -11.69 -3.86 -4.34
N VAL A 246 -10.72 -4.19 -3.48
CA VAL A 246 -10.93 -4.80 -2.16
C VAL A 246 -10.17 -4.03 -1.11
N LYS A 247 -10.80 -3.76 0.03
CA LYS A 247 -10.12 -3.10 1.17
C LYS A 247 -8.94 -3.96 1.66
N PRO A 248 -7.75 -3.34 1.87
CA PRO A 248 -6.55 -4.09 2.25
C PRO A 248 -6.57 -4.56 3.71
N SER A 249 -7.37 -3.92 4.56
CA SER A 249 -7.54 -4.26 5.97
C SER A 249 -8.95 -3.91 6.44
N PRO A 250 -9.50 -4.59 7.46
CA PRO A 250 -10.74 -4.17 8.11
C PRO A 250 -10.70 -2.72 8.62
N ASN A 251 -9.52 -2.22 9.00
CA ASN A 251 -9.31 -0.86 9.50
C ASN A 251 -8.87 0.15 8.43
N LEU A 252 -8.76 -0.23 7.17
CA LEU A 252 -8.57 0.68 6.04
C LEU A 252 -9.71 0.49 5.03
N PRO A 253 -10.92 0.97 5.37
CA PRO A 253 -12.14 0.62 4.64
C PRO A 253 -12.26 1.23 3.25
N ASN A 254 -11.50 2.28 2.95
CA ASN A 254 -11.56 3.01 1.68
C ASN A 254 -10.25 3.76 1.37
N MET A 255 -10.11 4.28 0.15
CA MET A 255 -8.92 5.03 -0.29
C MET A 255 -8.65 6.28 0.56
N HIS A 256 -9.69 6.90 1.12
CA HIS A 256 -9.54 8.07 1.98
C HIS A 256 -8.83 7.72 3.29
N SER A 257 -9.20 6.61 3.93
CA SER A 257 -8.50 6.12 5.13
C SER A 257 -7.05 5.74 4.83
N ILE A 258 -6.79 5.14 3.65
CA ILE A 258 -5.43 4.81 3.20
C ILE A 258 -4.60 6.08 3.02
N ALA A 259 -5.17 7.13 2.43
CA ALA A 259 -4.47 8.39 2.20
C ALA A 259 -4.11 9.13 3.50
N TRP A 260 -4.90 9.00 4.57
CA TRP A 260 -4.60 9.55 5.89
C TRP A 260 -3.74 8.63 6.76
N TYR A 261 -3.63 7.35 6.41
CA TYR A 261 -2.95 6.34 7.22
C TYR A 261 -1.48 6.68 7.54
N PRO A 262 -0.64 7.18 6.63
CA PRO A 262 0.75 7.53 6.93
C PRO A 262 0.86 8.53 8.10
N SER A 263 -0.02 9.52 8.14
CA SER A 263 -0.01 10.58 9.15
C SER A 263 -0.69 10.20 10.47
N LEU A 264 -1.73 9.37 10.41
CA LEU A 264 -2.52 9.03 11.60
C LEU A 264 -2.02 7.77 12.32
N CYS A 265 -1.24 6.92 11.68
CA CYS A 265 -0.79 5.66 12.29
C CYS A 265 0.10 5.88 13.52
N PHE A 266 0.83 6.98 13.61
CA PHE A 266 1.66 7.30 14.79
C PHE A 266 0.85 7.39 16.08
N PHE A 267 -0.42 7.75 16.02
CA PHE A 267 -1.31 7.73 17.17
C PHE A 267 -1.52 6.33 17.76
N GLU A 268 -1.24 5.25 17.02
CA GLU A 268 -1.28 3.90 17.55
C GLU A 268 -0.26 3.70 18.68
N GLY A 269 0.84 4.45 18.67
CA GLY A 269 1.85 4.50 19.74
C GLY A 269 1.54 5.50 20.86
N THR A 270 0.32 6.07 20.90
CA THR A 270 -0.10 7.09 21.87
C THR A 270 -1.38 6.69 22.60
N VAL A 271 -1.82 7.52 23.55
CA VAL A 271 -3.09 7.33 24.26
C VAL A 271 -4.32 7.71 23.42
N VAL A 272 -4.14 8.35 22.26
CA VAL A 272 -5.20 8.85 21.38
C VAL A 272 -5.77 7.74 20.51
N SER A 273 -7.09 7.72 20.32
CA SER A 273 -7.77 6.80 19.40
C SER A 273 -7.74 7.35 17.96
N VAL A 274 -7.52 6.48 16.97
CA VAL A 274 -7.64 6.78 15.52
C VAL A 274 -8.95 6.30 14.91
N GLY A 275 -9.99 6.17 15.74
CA GLY A 275 -11.31 5.75 15.27
C GLY A 275 -11.46 4.24 15.05
N ARG A 276 -10.50 3.40 15.45
CA ARG A 276 -10.74 1.94 15.51
C ARG A 276 -11.92 1.65 16.43
N GLY A 277 -12.77 0.71 16.05
CA GLY A 277 -14.04 0.45 16.73
C GLY A 277 -15.15 1.43 16.35
N THR A 278 -15.00 2.12 15.21
CA THR A 278 -16.03 2.91 14.51
C THR A 278 -16.09 2.50 13.04
N ASP A 279 -17.01 3.09 12.26
CA ASP A 279 -17.11 2.87 10.81
C ASP A 279 -16.10 3.70 9.99
N PHE A 280 -15.26 4.50 10.65
CA PHE A 280 -14.29 5.42 10.02
C PHE A 280 -12.89 5.36 10.65
N PRO A 281 -12.29 4.17 10.84
CA PRO A 281 -10.91 4.06 11.34
C PRO A 281 -9.94 4.77 10.40
N PHE A 282 -8.92 5.43 10.98
CA PHE A 282 -7.95 6.30 10.29
C PHE A 282 -8.55 7.43 9.46
N GLN A 283 -9.77 7.86 9.80
CA GLN A 283 -10.44 9.03 9.24
C GLN A 283 -10.88 10.01 10.34
N ALA A 284 -10.48 9.76 11.57
CA ALA A 284 -10.63 10.63 12.72
C ALA A 284 -9.59 10.29 13.77
N TYR A 285 -9.28 11.24 14.65
CA TYR A 285 -8.62 10.94 15.92
C TYR A 285 -9.32 11.65 17.06
N GLY A 286 -9.13 11.14 18.28
CA GLY A 286 -9.70 11.77 19.47
C GLY A 286 -9.29 11.13 20.77
N HIS A 287 -9.47 11.91 21.83
CA HIS A 287 -9.25 11.49 23.22
C HIS A 287 -10.26 12.21 24.14
N PRO A 288 -10.70 11.61 25.28
CA PRO A 288 -11.65 12.27 26.20
C PRO A 288 -11.15 13.62 26.74
N ALA A 289 -9.84 13.76 26.95
CA ALA A 289 -9.24 14.96 27.53
C ALA A 289 -8.79 16.02 26.53
N LEU A 290 -8.94 15.81 25.21
CA LEU A 290 -8.61 16.86 24.23
C LEU A 290 -9.51 18.08 24.44
N SER A 291 -8.90 19.25 24.54
CA SER A 291 -9.59 20.52 24.81
C SER A 291 -10.27 21.11 23.56
N TYR A 292 -9.85 20.67 22.37
CA TYR A 292 -10.30 21.20 21.08
C TYR A 292 -11.09 20.16 20.27
N GLY A 293 -11.75 20.66 19.21
CA GLY A 293 -12.53 19.86 18.28
C GLY A 293 -14.02 19.85 18.60
N SER A 294 -14.83 20.02 17.56
CA SER A 294 -16.28 19.94 17.63
C SER A 294 -16.83 18.55 17.33
N PHE A 295 -15.96 17.67 16.83
CA PHE A 295 -16.30 16.29 16.51
C PHE A 295 -16.08 15.38 17.73
N SER A 296 -17.00 14.45 17.93
CA SER A 296 -16.84 13.41 18.96
C SER A 296 -17.34 12.06 18.48
N PHE A 297 -16.73 11.01 18.99
CA PHE A 297 -17.09 9.62 18.71
C PHE A 297 -16.81 8.74 19.93
N THR A 298 -17.39 7.54 19.94
CA THR A 298 -17.20 6.58 21.02
C THR A 298 -16.82 5.24 20.42
N PRO A 299 -15.54 4.79 20.55
CA PRO A 299 -15.09 3.49 20.08
C PRO A 299 -15.88 2.36 20.74
N LYS A 300 -16.27 1.35 19.97
CA LYS A 300 -16.92 0.12 20.45
C LYS A 300 -16.36 -1.08 19.67
N PRO A 301 -16.34 -2.28 20.27
CA PRO A 301 -15.90 -3.48 19.54
C PRO A 301 -16.70 -3.68 18.26
N ASN A 302 -15.97 -3.97 17.16
CA ASN A 302 -16.52 -4.32 15.85
C ASN A 302 -15.62 -5.35 15.15
N GLY A 303 -15.98 -5.77 13.93
CA GLY A 303 -15.24 -6.77 13.17
C GLY A 303 -13.84 -6.35 12.68
N GLY A 304 -13.39 -5.11 12.96
CA GLY A 304 -12.03 -4.64 12.65
C GLY A 304 -11.22 -4.36 13.92
N SER A 305 -11.88 -4.35 15.09
CA SER A 305 -11.25 -4.12 16.38
C SER A 305 -12.12 -4.67 17.51
N SER A 306 -11.75 -5.84 18.02
CA SER A 306 -12.45 -6.49 19.16
C SER A 306 -12.20 -5.75 20.48
N ARG A 307 -11.07 -5.05 20.61
CA ARG A 307 -10.67 -4.28 21.81
C ARG A 307 -10.12 -2.90 21.41
N PRO A 308 -11.00 -1.99 20.92
CA PRO A 308 -10.53 -0.69 20.51
C PRO A 308 -10.02 0.15 21.69
N LYS A 309 -9.00 0.96 21.44
CA LYS A 309 -8.50 1.94 22.40
C LYS A 309 -9.63 2.88 22.82
N LEU A 310 -9.72 3.22 24.12
CA LEU A 310 -10.76 4.06 24.70
C LEU A 310 -12.20 3.52 24.49
N ASN A 311 -12.35 2.19 24.51
CA ASN A 311 -13.65 1.53 24.36
C ASN A 311 -14.71 2.11 25.31
N GLY A 312 -15.85 2.52 24.78
CA GLY A 312 -16.98 3.07 25.54
C GLY A 312 -16.80 4.51 26.04
N GLN A 313 -15.62 5.13 25.82
CA GLN A 313 -15.37 6.51 26.22
C GLN A 313 -15.66 7.47 25.07
N THR A 314 -16.31 8.60 25.37
CA THR A 314 -16.54 9.65 24.36
C THR A 314 -15.23 10.42 24.14
N CYS A 315 -14.67 10.27 22.95
CA CYS A 315 -13.47 10.97 22.49
C CYS A 315 -13.86 12.25 21.75
N ARG A 316 -13.22 13.37 22.08
CA ARG A 316 -13.30 14.62 21.32
C ARG A 316 -12.07 14.72 20.42
N GLY A 317 -12.21 15.32 19.23
CA GLY A 317 -11.06 15.45 18.34
C GLY A 317 -11.40 15.99 16.96
N LYS A 318 -10.77 15.43 15.93
CA LYS A 318 -10.85 15.88 14.56
C LYS A 318 -11.46 14.81 13.66
N ASP A 319 -12.35 15.24 12.77
CA ASP A 319 -12.91 14.45 11.66
C ASP A 319 -12.20 14.81 10.36
N PHE A 320 -11.75 13.80 9.61
CA PHE A 320 -11.06 13.97 8.33
C PHE A 320 -11.90 13.54 7.14
N ARG A 321 -13.06 12.93 7.34
CA ARG A 321 -13.86 12.32 6.26
C ARG A 321 -14.23 13.26 5.12
N SER A 322 -14.22 14.58 5.36
CA SER A 322 -14.50 15.62 4.36
C SER A 322 -13.31 16.52 4.06
N LEU A 323 -12.12 16.18 4.56
CA LEU A 323 -10.90 16.95 4.34
C LEU A 323 -10.02 16.25 3.30
N ASP A 324 -9.37 17.04 2.45
CA ASP A 324 -8.39 16.49 1.51
C ASP A 324 -7.19 15.94 2.28
N PRO A 325 -6.73 14.72 1.98
CA PRO A 325 -5.55 14.15 2.61
C PRO A 325 -4.27 14.89 2.17
N PRO A 326 -3.22 14.88 3.00
CA PRO A 326 -1.93 15.44 2.64
C PRO A 326 -1.30 14.62 1.50
N LYS A 327 -0.46 15.25 0.68
CA LYS A 327 0.30 14.53 -0.36
C LYS A 327 1.42 13.65 0.19
N GLY A 328 1.91 13.96 1.40
CA GLY A 328 2.99 13.26 2.09
C GLY A 328 2.65 13.05 3.57
N LEU A 329 3.66 13.01 4.42
CA LEU A 329 3.52 12.82 5.85
C LEU A 329 3.20 14.16 6.55
N ASP A 330 2.09 14.22 7.28
CA ASP A 330 1.67 15.37 8.09
C ASP A 330 1.67 15.00 9.58
N LEU A 331 2.61 15.56 10.33
CA LEU A 331 2.73 15.39 11.78
C LEU A 331 1.98 16.48 12.58
N SER A 332 1.37 17.47 11.93
CA SER A 332 0.73 18.63 12.59
C SER A 332 -0.38 18.22 13.58
N HIS A 333 -1.12 17.17 13.24
CA HIS A 333 -2.19 16.66 14.09
C HIS A 333 -1.67 15.92 15.33
N LEU A 334 -0.60 15.14 15.18
CA LEU A 334 0.09 14.50 16.29
C LEU A 334 0.71 15.56 17.22
N TYR A 335 1.43 16.52 16.64
CA TYR A 335 2.02 17.65 17.33
C TYR A 335 0.99 18.42 18.17
N LYS A 336 -0.15 18.75 17.56
CA LYS A 336 -1.22 19.47 18.25
C LYS A 336 -1.79 18.66 19.42
N ALA A 337 -2.03 17.37 19.22
CA ALA A 337 -2.54 16.50 20.28
C ALA A 337 -1.53 16.32 21.42
N TYR A 338 -0.23 16.21 21.11
CA TYR A 338 0.84 16.14 22.10
C TYR A 338 0.88 17.38 23.00
N HIS A 339 0.71 18.57 22.46
CA HIS A 339 0.75 19.81 23.22
C HIS A 339 -0.57 20.15 23.96
N ASP A 340 -1.67 19.49 23.62
CA ASP A 340 -2.98 19.72 24.25
C ASP A 340 -3.24 18.74 25.41
N LEU A 341 -2.63 17.56 25.38
CA LEU A 341 -2.80 16.53 26.40
C LEU A 341 -1.72 16.62 27.48
N ASP A 342 -2.16 16.86 28.71
CA ASP A 342 -1.27 16.76 29.87
C ASP A 342 -0.96 15.28 30.19
N GLY A 343 0.24 15.02 30.72
CA GLY A 343 0.67 13.70 31.18
C GLY A 343 1.35 12.84 30.11
N ASP A 344 1.24 11.52 30.26
CA ASP A 344 1.92 10.56 29.40
C ASP A 344 1.17 10.39 28.06
N PHE A 345 1.60 11.13 27.04
CA PHE A 345 1.03 11.07 25.69
C PHE A 345 1.39 9.76 24.97
N PHE A 346 2.63 9.32 25.05
CA PHE A 346 3.12 8.10 24.41
C PHE A 346 2.85 6.87 25.28
N LEU A 347 2.58 5.73 24.65
CA LEU A 347 2.47 4.45 25.36
C LEU A 347 3.82 4.05 25.98
N SER A 348 3.78 3.41 27.14
CA SER A 348 4.98 3.01 27.90
C SER A 348 5.89 2.00 27.18
N ASN A 349 5.39 1.31 26.15
CA ASN A 349 6.16 0.39 25.33
C ASN A 349 6.92 1.06 24.18
N ASN A 350 6.85 2.40 24.07
CA ASN A 350 7.49 3.20 23.03
C ASN A 350 7.18 2.72 21.59
N PHE A 351 5.99 2.17 21.36
CA PHE A 351 5.61 1.66 20.04
C PHE A 351 5.69 2.73 18.95
N VAL A 352 5.53 4.00 19.30
CA VAL A 352 5.69 5.12 18.35
C VAL A 352 7.08 5.15 17.72
N ASP A 353 8.13 4.74 18.44
CA ASP A 353 9.51 4.72 17.94
C ASP A 353 9.68 3.69 16.82
N LEU A 354 9.06 2.52 16.96
CA LEU A 354 9.05 1.50 15.92
C LEU A 354 8.29 1.96 14.67
N LEU A 355 7.21 2.75 14.85
CA LEU A 355 6.47 3.33 13.72
C LEU A 355 7.25 4.46 13.04
N TYR A 356 7.89 5.32 13.83
CA TYR A 356 8.68 6.44 13.32
C TYR A 356 10.01 5.95 12.72
N GLY A 357 10.59 4.90 13.29
CA GLY A 357 11.84 4.30 12.86
C GLY A 357 13.06 4.80 13.64
N SER A 358 12.85 5.61 14.68
CA SER A 358 13.83 6.03 15.69
C SER A 358 13.09 6.61 16.90
N ASP A 359 13.77 6.93 17.99
CA ASP A 359 13.19 7.64 19.13
C ASP A 359 13.17 9.17 18.99
N ASP A 360 13.65 9.68 17.88
CA ASP A 360 13.80 11.10 17.58
C ASP A 360 12.49 11.89 17.71
N LEU A 361 11.36 11.34 17.25
CA LEU A 361 10.08 12.06 17.35
C LEU A 361 9.77 12.47 18.79
N ARG A 362 9.95 11.55 19.73
CA ARG A 362 9.72 11.83 21.15
C ARG A 362 10.72 12.84 21.70
N ILE A 363 11.98 12.74 21.28
CA ILE A 363 13.06 13.66 21.67
C ILE A 363 12.77 15.05 21.15
N TYR A 364 12.44 15.20 19.86
CA TYR A 364 12.18 16.48 19.22
C TYR A 364 10.95 17.19 19.79
N LEU A 365 9.87 16.46 20.04
CA LEU A 365 8.68 17.01 20.68
C LEU A 365 8.99 17.50 22.11
N LYS A 366 9.75 16.76 22.91
CA LYS A 366 10.20 17.18 24.25
C LYS A 366 11.12 18.42 24.21
N GLN A 367 11.92 18.58 23.14
CA GLN A 367 12.76 19.75 22.91
C GLN A 367 11.97 20.95 22.42
N GLY A 368 10.68 20.81 22.14
CA GLY A 368 9.81 21.87 21.62
C GLY A 368 10.08 22.23 20.15
N LYS A 369 10.68 21.32 19.36
CA LYS A 369 10.84 21.52 17.91
C LYS A 369 9.46 21.58 17.24
N THR A 370 9.34 22.47 16.28
CA THR A 370 8.14 22.60 15.43
C THR A 370 8.06 21.47 14.41
N VAL A 371 6.86 21.28 13.81
CA VAL A 371 6.67 20.29 12.75
C VAL A 371 7.63 20.51 11.57
N ASP A 372 7.83 21.76 11.17
CA ASP A 372 8.73 22.11 10.06
C ASP A 372 10.18 21.74 10.37
N GLU A 373 10.65 22.02 11.60
CA GLU A 373 11.98 21.63 12.05
C GLU A 373 12.14 20.09 12.08
N ILE A 374 11.13 19.37 12.57
CA ILE A 374 11.14 17.90 12.57
C ILE A 374 11.18 17.37 11.14
N SER A 375 10.34 17.91 10.25
CA SER A 375 10.26 17.49 8.85
C SER A 375 11.53 17.79 8.05
N ALA A 376 12.27 18.81 8.44
CA ALA A 376 13.57 19.13 7.84
C ALA A 376 14.65 18.08 8.15
N MET A 377 14.52 17.33 9.26
CA MET A 377 15.57 16.41 9.74
C MET A 377 15.78 15.19 8.84
N TRP A 378 14.75 14.73 8.11
CA TRP A 378 14.86 13.55 7.26
C TRP A 378 15.09 13.84 5.77
N GLN A 379 15.22 15.12 5.37
CA GLN A 379 15.32 15.47 3.93
C GLN A 379 16.58 14.92 3.25
N GLU A 380 17.73 14.93 3.93
CA GLU A 380 18.98 14.39 3.41
C GLU A 380 18.87 12.87 3.16
N ASP A 381 18.29 12.14 4.11
CA ASP A 381 18.08 10.69 4.00
C ASP A 381 17.13 10.33 2.86
N LEU A 382 16.10 11.17 2.62
CA LEU A 382 15.20 10.99 1.48
C LEU A 382 15.93 11.08 0.14
N ASP A 383 16.89 11.98 -0.01
CA ASP A 383 17.65 12.13 -1.26
C ASP A 383 18.59 10.94 -1.48
N VAL A 384 19.19 10.41 -0.41
CA VAL A 384 19.95 9.15 -0.45
C VAL A 384 19.03 8.00 -0.87
N PHE A 385 17.89 7.84 -0.20
CA PHE A 385 16.93 6.78 -0.51
C PHE A 385 16.39 6.88 -1.95
N LYS A 386 16.04 8.08 -2.44
CA LYS A 386 15.60 8.27 -3.84
C LYS A 386 16.63 7.78 -4.86
N SER A 387 17.91 7.97 -4.55
CA SER A 387 19.02 7.50 -5.40
C SER A 387 19.13 5.97 -5.43
N ILE A 388 18.91 5.31 -4.28
CA ILE A 388 18.85 3.84 -4.17
C ILE A 388 17.62 3.33 -4.91
N ARG A 389 16.45 3.87 -4.60
CA ARG A 389 15.14 3.54 -5.17
C ARG A 389 15.15 3.55 -6.70
N ALA A 390 15.78 4.56 -7.30
CA ALA A 390 15.81 4.75 -8.76
C ALA A 390 16.37 3.55 -9.54
N LYS A 391 17.19 2.70 -8.92
CA LYS A 391 17.75 1.49 -9.53
C LYS A 391 16.70 0.39 -9.76
N TYR A 392 15.58 0.43 -9.03
CA TYR A 392 14.60 -0.65 -8.92
C TYR A 392 13.23 -0.30 -9.49
N LEU A 393 13.05 0.91 -10.02
CA LEU A 393 11.78 1.34 -10.60
C LEU A 393 11.52 0.63 -11.93
N LEU A 394 10.29 0.14 -12.10
CA LEU A 394 9.82 -0.54 -13.32
C LEU A 394 8.93 0.34 -14.20
N TYR A 395 8.33 1.39 -13.61
CA TYR A 395 7.31 2.22 -14.26
C TYR A 395 7.67 3.70 -14.24
#